data_cbe14217ba72896dcc70ae727b212719
#
_entry.id   cbe14217ba72896dcc70ae727b212719
#
_cell.length_a   1.000
_cell.length_b   1.000
_cell.length_c   1.000
_cell.angle_alpha   90.00
_cell.angle_beta   90.00
_cell.angle_gamma   90.00
#
_symmetry.space_group_name_H-M   'P 1'
#
loop_
_entity.id
_entity.type
_entity.pdbx_description
1 polymer ?
#
loop_
_entity_poly.entity_id
_entity_poly.type
_entity_poly.pdbx_seq_one_letter_code
_entity_poly.pdbx_strand_id
1 'polypeptide(L)'
;MTAGIRPDYFAWRTATFRARTWAGCWLFWTTFYLSPLLTGWLLKLVFDELEQSGSITRLLVWLGIAESASWIVFAVSVWFVIRWWVAVSTLVRTNMLDAQTVSGGPRAARLPMSPSEAITRFHDDTRDTVIWADSWLDGGGIMLYGIGALVIMATIDIGAALVALVPLIAVTVITRKLTPRLYAAREADRRAAATVNSFLGEMFAGMLAFRLAGREEAAIERLETHTSTRRRTAVRDTVLQQAIDGMASSTADVTIGLTLLVLVPSMRDGTLSVGDIALFVAYAVQLGRVPRFAARLITAREQAIVAYERMSEMVAPGRPNDLVEPTEVTIEPRDTMRVRDADPDRVPLSQLHIRRLTSVFADTGGGVRDIDLVIPGGSFIVVTGEVGSGKSTLLRALAGLEPHDGGSIDWNGRPVDDVAAWMVPPQAAYLPQVPRLFSESIAANIRLGRDHIDLGEVLELTTLAHDLAEMPEQVDTRVGARGLRLSGGQAQRVASARSLLTQPELLLIDDLSSALDVATELELWTSLRRQGRSTIIAVSHRRLAFDLADEVITLRDGRIV
;
A
#
# COMPACT_ATOMS: atom_id res chain seq x y z
N MET A 1 -24.64 -0.81 3.73
CA MET A 1 -24.49 0.66 3.79
C MET A 1 -23.29 0.93 4.69
N THR A 2 -22.11 1.05 4.12
CA THR A 2 -20.88 1.44 4.84
C THR A 2 -21.07 2.87 5.33
N ALA A 3 -20.93 3.09 6.62
CA ALA A 3 -20.89 4.44 7.20
C ALA A 3 -19.85 5.24 6.40
N GLY A 4 -20.32 6.30 5.70
CA GLY A 4 -19.52 7.00 4.71
C GLY A 4 -18.20 7.46 5.30
N ILE A 5 -17.13 6.95 4.76
CA ILE A 5 -15.75 7.31 5.10
C ILE A 5 -15.60 8.80 4.86
N ARG A 6 -15.17 9.54 5.89
CA ARG A 6 -14.99 10.99 5.81
C ARG A 6 -13.51 11.28 5.54
N PRO A 7 -13.12 11.65 4.29
CA PRO A 7 -11.73 11.95 3.95
C PRO A 7 -11.16 13.11 4.79
N ASP A 8 -12.05 14.03 5.22
CA ASP A 8 -11.67 15.15 6.07
C ASP A 8 -11.27 14.69 7.49
N TYR A 9 -11.91 13.63 8.02
CA TYR A 9 -11.51 13.00 9.27
C TYR A 9 -10.11 12.37 9.16
N PHE A 10 -9.83 11.69 8.05
CA PHE A 10 -8.51 11.14 7.76
C PHE A 10 -7.45 12.25 7.73
N ALA A 11 -7.68 13.33 6.97
CA ALA A 11 -6.77 14.47 6.90
C ALA A 11 -6.52 15.08 8.29
N TRP A 12 -7.55 15.21 9.11
CA TRP A 12 -7.43 15.71 10.48
C TRP A 12 -6.58 14.77 11.37
N ARG A 13 -6.84 13.47 11.34
CA ARG A 13 -6.08 12.48 12.13
C ARG A 13 -4.61 12.43 11.72
N THR A 14 -4.30 12.48 10.44
CA THR A 14 -2.92 12.51 9.93
C THR A 14 -2.20 13.81 10.30
N ALA A 15 -2.89 14.95 10.23
CA ALA A 15 -2.36 16.24 10.68
C ALA A 15 -2.03 16.21 12.18
N THR A 16 -2.92 15.66 13.01
CA THR A 16 -2.76 15.62 14.47
C THR A 16 -1.81 14.54 14.95
N PHE A 17 -1.48 13.53 14.15
CA PHE A 17 -0.55 12.46 14.49
C PHE A 17 0.84 12.99 14.92
N ARG A 18 1.36 14.00 14.20
CA ARG A 18 2.58 14.75 14.55
C ARG A 18 2.29 16.25 14.55
N ALA A 19 1.42 16.67 15.44
CA ALA A 19 0.88 18.03 15.49
C ALA A 19 1.96 19.12 15.48
N ARG A 20 3.08 18.95 16.18
CA ARG A 20 4.18 19.92 16.19
C ARG A 20 4.85 20.05 14.81
N THR A 21 5.09 18.94 14.14
CA THR A 21 5.67 18.93 12.78
C THR A 21 4.69 19.56 11.81
N TRP A 22 3.41 19.19 11.89
CA TRP A 22 2.37 19.73 11.01
C TRP A 22 2.16 21.25 11.25
N ALA A 23 2.18 21.71 12.51
CA ALA A 23 2.12 23.14 12.81
C ALA A 23 3.31 23.89 12.24
N GLY A 24 4.51 23.31 12.28
CA GLY A 24 5.69 23.85 11.60
C GLY A 24 5.49 23.92 10.07
N CYS A 25 4.97 22.86 9.45
CA CYS A 25 4.61 22.85 8.03
C CYS A 25 3.66 24.03 7.73
N TRP A 26 2.56 24.13 8.48
CA TRP A 26 1.55 25.17 8.26
C TRP A 26 2.12 26.58 8.41
N LEU A 27 2.91 26.82 9.46
CA LEU A 27 3.52 28.13 9.72
C LEU A 27 4.47 28.55 8.59
N PHE A 28 5.46 27.73 8.27
CA PHE A 28 6.47 28.09 7.26
C PHE A 28 5.88 28.12 5.86
N TRP A 29 4.99 27.19 5.53
CA TRP A 29 4.34 27.11 4.22
C TRP A 29 3.41 28.30 3.99
N THR A 30 2.61 28.68 5.01
CA THR A 30 1.76 29.88 4.95
C THR A 30 2.59 31.14 4.84
N THR A 31 3.70 31.24 5.61
CA THR A 31 4.62 32.39 5.51
C THR A 31 5.21 32.51 4.09
N PHE A 32 5.60 31.41 3.48
CA PHE A 32 6.06 31.38 2.10
C PHE A 32 4.98 31.88 1.12
N TYR A 33 3.73 31.40 1.27
CA TYR A 33 2.63 31.89 0.41
C TYR A 33 2.27 33.34 0.63
N LEU A 34 2.48 33.90 1.82
CA LEU A 34 2.22 35.30 2.12
C LEU A 34 3.38 36.22 1.72
N SER A 35 4.59 35.70 1.53
CA SER A 35 5.76 36.51 1.21
C SER A 35 5.58 37.40 -0.06
N PRO A 36 4.85 37.00 -1.13
CA PRO A 36 4.61 37.87 -2.27
C PRO A 36 3.79 39.13 -1.96
N LEU A 37 3.03 39.14 -0.84
CA LEU A 37 2.36 40.38 -0.40
C LEU A 37 3.40 41.44 -0.02
N LEU A 38 4.42 41.03 0.76
CA LEU A 38 5.51 41.93 1.14
C LEU A 38 6.35 42.34 -0.07
N THR A 39 6.70 41.40 -0.94
CA THR A 39 7.48 41.67 -2.15
C THR A 39 6.75 42.65 -3.08
N GLY A 40 5.46 42.44 -3.32
CA GLY A 40 4.66 43.35 -4.14
C GLY A 40 4.51 44.77 -3.51
N TRP A 41 4.39 44.84 -2.18
CA TRP A 41 4.38 46.10 -1.47
C TRP A 41 5.72 46.83 -1.55
N LEU A 42 6.84 46.13 -1.36
CA LEU A 42 8.18 46.71 -1.53
C LEU A 42 8.42 47.18 -2.97
N LEU A 43 7.92 46.44 -3.95
CA LEU A 43 7.99 46.80 -5.35
C LEU A 43 7.24 48.14 -5.62
N LYS A 44 6.03 48.28 -5.04
CA LYS A 44 5.31 49.55 -5.08
C LYS A 44 6.17 50.70 -4.56
N LEU A 45 6.75 50.56 -3.38
CA LEU A 45 7.58 51.61 -2.78
C LEU A 45 8.81 51.98 -3.64
N VAL A 46 9.43 50.97 -4.29
CA VAL A 46 10.54 51.21 -5.24
C VAL A 46 10.12 52.08 -6.41
N PHE A 47 8.95 51.80 -7.01
CA PHE A 47 8.47 52.58 -8.15
C PHE A 47 7.98 53.97 -7.74
N ASP A 48 7.36 54.14 -6.57
CA ASP A 48 6.95 55.43 -6.03
C ASP A 48 8.15 56.32 -5.75
N GLU A 49 9.25 55.78 -5.20
CA GLU A 49 10.50 56.54 -4.94
C GLU A 49 11.24 56.87 -6.24
N LEU A 50 11.19 55.99 -7.26
CA LEU A 50 11.72 56.29 -8.60
C LEU A 50 10.98 57.47 -9.26
N GLU A 51 9.67 57.53 -9.14
CA GLU A 51 8.86 58.63 -9.69
C GLU A 51 9.24 59.96 -9.05
N GLN A 52 9.57 59.94 -7.76
CA GLN A 52 10.01 61.14 -7.01
C GLN A 52 11.51 61.45 -7.16
N SER A 53 12.24 60.72 -8.00
CA SER A 53 13.71 60.83 -8.18
C SER A 53 14.51 60.62 -6.89
N GLY A 54 13.97 59.83 -5.96
CA GLY A 54 14.61 59.53 -4.69
C GLY A 54 15.63 58.37 -4.76
N SER A 55 16.25 58.03 -3.61
CA SER A 55 17.26 56.97 -3.53
C SER A 55 16.62 55.60 -3.26
N ILE A 56 16.59 54.76 -4.26
CA ILE A 56 15.98 53.40 -4.23
C ILE A 56 16.88 52.33 -3.60
N THR A 57 18.18 52.64 -3.38
CA THR A 57 19.15 51.62 -2.96
C THR A 57 18.73 50.82 -1.71
N ARG A 58 18.18 51.54 -0.71
CA ARG A 58 17.71 50.90 0.53
C ARG A 58 16.53 49.95 0.28
N LEU A 59 15.58 50.35 -0.57
CA LEU A 59 14.40 49.55 -0.91
C LEU A 59 14.78 48.34 -1.73
N LEU A 60 15.72 48.46 -2.66
CA LEU A 60 16.26 47.32 -3.41
C LEU A 60 16.97 46.30 -2.49
N VAL A 61 17.71 46.78 -1.50
CA VAL A 61 18.33 45.89 -0.49
C VAL A 61 17.24 45.17 0.30
N TRP A 62 16.20 45.83 0.77
CA TRP A 62 15.07 45.20 1.46
C TRP A 62 14.34 44.20 0.56
N LEU A 63 14.13 44.49 -0.70
CA LEU A 63 13.52 43.61 -1.68
C LEU A 63 14.38 42.32 -1.83
N GLY A 64 15.69 42.48 -1.98
CA GLY A 64 16.62 41.35 -2.06
C GLY A 64 16.63 40.52 -0.80
N ILE A 65 16.57 41.14 0.39
CA ILE A 65 16.46 40.42 1.68
C ILE A 65 15.14 39.67 1.76
N ALA A 66 14.02 40.28 1.40
CA ALA A 66 12.68 39.68 1.45
C ALA A 66 12.60 38.45 0.53
N GLU A 67 13.10 38.56 -0.71
CA GLU A 67 13.16 37.44 -1.64
C GLU A 67 14.08 36.31 -1.14
N SER A 68 15.28 36.63 -0.66
CA SER A 68 16.20 35.64 -0.10
C SER A 68 15.61 34.96 1.13
N ALA A 69 14.96 35.69 2.02
CA ALA A 69 14.28 35.14 3.18
C ALA A 69 13.12 34.20 2.78
N SER A 70 12.37 34.57 1.73
CA SER A 70 11.30 33.70 1.18
C SER A 70 11.83 32.34 0.71
N TRP A 71 12.97 32.29 0.03
CA TRP A 71 13.60 31.03 -0.38
C TRP A 71 14.13 30.20 0.80
N ILE A 72 14.65 30.87 1.85
CA ILE A 72 15.04 30.18 3.08
C ILE A 72 13.81 29.58 3.77
N VAL A 73 12.73 30.34 3.88
CA VAL A 73 11.46 29.87 4.44
C VAL A 73 10.92 28.68 3.64
N PHE A 74 10.98 28.75 2.29
CA PHE A 74 10.62 27.63 1.43
C PHE A 74 11.44 26.36 1.74
N ALA A 75 12.77 26.50 1.80
CA ALA A 75 13.64 25.35 2.10
C ALA A 75 13.34 24.71 3.46
N VAL A 76 13.08 25.53 4.49
CA VAL A 76 12.65 25.07 5.82
C VAL A 76 11.27 24.40 5.75
N SER A 77 10.33 24.96 4.99
CA SER A 77 9.00 24.40 4.77
C SER A 77 9.09 22.99 4.18
N VAL A 78 9.88 22.83 3.13
CA VAL A 78 10.09 21.53 2.44
C VAL A 78 10.65 20.49 3.42
N TRP A 79 11.60 20.88 4.28
CA TRP A 79 12.16 19.97 5.29
C TRP A 79 11.09 19.46 6.26
N PHE A 80 10.20 20.33 6.76
CA PHE A 80 9.08 19.94 7.63
C PHE A 80 8.06 19.07 6.89
N VAL A 81 7.68 19.45 5.67
CA VAL A 81 6.69 18.74 4.85
C VAL A 81 7.16 17.33 4.51
N ILE A 82 8.42 17.15 4.10
CA ILE A 82 8.96 15.81 3.79
C ILE A 82 8.92 14.91 5.03
N ARG A 83 9.35 15.42 6.20
CA ARG A 83 9.32 14.65 7.45
C ARG A 83 7.90 14.24 7.84
N TRP A 84 6.94 15.14 7.68
CA TRP A 84 5.54 14.83 7.94
C TRP A 84 4.98 13.82 6.93
N TRP A 85 5.26 13.97 5.64
CA TRP A 85 4.86 13.06 4.58
C TRP A 85 5.34 11.63 4.81
N VAL A 86 6.63 11.49 5.13
CA VAL A 86 7.23 10.18 5.45
C VAL A 86 6.55 9.57 6.67
N ALA A 87 6.37 10.36 7.75
CA ALA A 87 5.75 9.86 8.98
C ALA A 87 4.33 9.35 8.75
N VAL A 88 3.50 10.13 8.04
CA VAL A 88 2.10 9.76 7.77
C VAL A 88 2.00 8.58 6.81
N SER A 89 2.79 8.58 5.74
CA SER A 89 2.83 7.45 4.81
C SER A 89 3.25 6.16 5.52
N THR A 90 4.24 6.24 6.41
CA THR A 90 4.69 5.10 7.20
C THR A 90 3.61 4.64 8.17
N LEU A 91 2.94 5.56 8.87
CA LEU A 91 1.82 5.23 9.76
C LEU A 91 0.75 4.41 9.06
N VAL A 92 0.25 4.90 7.93
CA VAL A 92 -0.82 4.23 7.17
C VAL A 92 -0.38 2.85 6.69
N ARG A 93 0.86 2.75 6.17
CA ARG A 93 1.43 1.47 5.71
C ARG A 93 1.64 0.49 6.86
N THR A 94 2.16 0.94 8.00
CA THR A 94 2.33 0.10 9.18
C THR A 94 0.97 -0.43 9.65
N ASN A 95 -0.04 0.42 9.78
CA ASN A 95 -1.37 -0.01 10.23
C ASN A 95 -2.02 -1.01 9.26
N MET A 96 -1.87 -0.81 7.94
CA MET A 96 -2.32 -1.81 6.95
C MET A 96 -1.55 -3.12 7.07
N LEU A 97 -0.24 -3.07 7.30
CA LEU A 97 0.59 -4.26 7.45
C LEU A 97 0.26 -5.02 8.74
N ASP A 98 0.14 -4.31 9.86
CA ASP A 98 -0.22 -4.88 11.16
C ASP A 98 -1.58 -5.57 11.10
N ALA A 99 -2.55 -4.96 10.42
CA ALA A 99 -3.86 -5.56 10.21
C ALA A 99 -3.81 -6.89 9.42
N GLN A 100 -2.79 -7.08 8.58
CA GLN A 100 -2.61 -8.31 7.80
C GLN A 100 -1.73 -9.36 8.50
N THR A 101 -0.83 -8.94 9.40
CA THR A 101 0.19 -9.82 9.98
C THR A 101 0.01 -10.08 11.47
N VAL A 102 -0.46 -9.09 12.24
CA VAL A 102 -0.51 -9.14 13.71
C VAL A 102 -1.92 -9.35 14.23
N SER A 103 -2.94 -8.87 13.54
CA SER A 103 -4.33 -9.08 13.95
C SER A 103 -4.72 -10.55 13.76
N GLY A 104 -4.31 -11.38 14.70
CA GLY A 104 -4.53 -12.82 14.71
C GLY A 104 -5.90 -13.24 14.20
N GLY A 105 -5.92 -14.37 13.55
CA GLY A 105 -7.13 -14.93 12.99
C GLY A 105 -6.94 -15.40 11.53
N PRO A 106 -7.92 -16.10 11.00
CA PRO A 106 -7.85 -16.74 9.69
C PRO A 106 -7.60 -15.81 8.51
N ARG A 107 -7.78 -14.49 8.72
CA ARG A 107 -7.55 -13.48 7.69
C ARG A 107 -6.09 -13.05 7.56
N ALA A 108 -5.25 -13.25 8.57
CA ALA A 108 -3.82 -12.94 8.53
C ALA A 108 -3.05 -13.70 7.41
N ALA A 109 -3.59 -14.80 6.91
CA ALA A 109 -2.98 -15.56 5.83
C ALA A 109 -3.57 -15.27 4.44
N ARG A 110 -4.60 -14.44 4.33
CA ARG A 110 -5.31 -14.16 3.07
C ARG A 110 -5.46 -12.67 2.86
N LEU A 111 -4.80 -12.16 1.82
CA LEU A 111 -5.11 -10.83 1.31
C LEU A 111 -6.56 -10.83 0.77
N PRO A 112 -7.35 -9.82 1.08
CA PRO A 112 -8.73 -9.70 0.55
C PRO A 112 -8.77 -9.41 -0.96
N MET A 113 -7.59 -9.28 -1.59
CA MET A 113 -7.41 -8.93 -2.99
C MET A 113 -6.16 -9.60 -3.57
N SER A 114 -5.88 -9.37 -4.85
CA SER A 114 -4.65 -9.84 -5.49
C SER A 114 -3.41 -9.13 -4.90
N PRO A 115 -2.22 -9.79 -4.87
CA PRO A 115 -0.99 -9.16 -4.39
C PRO A 115 -0.62 -7.86 -5.13
N SER A 116 -0.90 -7.77 -6.43
CA SER A 116 -0.67 -6.55 -7.22
C SER A 116 -1.56 -5.39 -6.79
N GLU A 117 -2.82 -5.66 -6.49
CA GLU A 117 -3.74 -4.66 -5.94
C GLU A 117 -3.32 -4.22 -4.54
N ALA A 118 -2.90 -5.15 -3.68
CA ALA A 118 -2.37 -4.81 -2.36
C ALA A 118 -1.19 -3.85 -2.48
N ILE A 119 -0.21 -4.11 -3.37
CA ILE A 119 0.92 -3.21 -3.62
C ILE A 119 0.45 -1.81 -4.03
N THR A 120 -0.57 -1.71 -4.89
CA THR A 120 -1.16 -0.41 -5.29
C THR A 120 -1.72 0.34 -4.09
N ARG A 121 -2.37 -0.33 -3.13
CA ARG A 121 -2.87 0.30 -1.90
C ARG A 121 -1.75 0.82 -1.02
N PHE A 122 -0.68 0.06 -0.87
CA PHE A 122 0.50 0.49 -0.11
C PHE A 122 1.25 1.66 -0.75
N HIS A 123 1.22 1.80 -2.07
CA HIS A 123 1.99 2.82 -2.79
C HIS A 123 1.10 3.99 -3.22
N ASP A 124 0.18 3.76 -4.15
CA ASP A 124 -0.56 4.83 -4.82
C ASP A 124 -1.72 5.36 -3.97
N ASP A 125 -2.54 4.49 -3.39
CA ASP A 125 -3.69 4.90 -2.58
C ASP A 125 -3.22 5.61 -1.30
N THR A 126 -2.12 5.14 -0.66
CA THR A 126 -1.49 5.85 0.47
C THR A 126 -1.03 7.24 0.07
N ARG A 127 -0.40 7.39 -1.12
CA ARG A 127 0.05 8.68 -1.63
C ARG A 127 -1.13 9.64 -1.87
N ASP A 128 -2.19 9.17 -2.49
CA ASP A 128 -3.36 10.00 -2.82
C ASP A 128 -4.04 10.54 -1.56
N THR A 129 -4.12 9.75 -0.49
CA THR A 129 -4.66 10.21 0.79
C THR A 129 -3.78 11.22 1.49
N VAL A 130 -2.45 11.06 1.43
CA VAL A 130 -1.50 12.03 2.01
C VAL A 130 -1.52 13.34 1.22
N ILE A 131 -1.64 13.30 -0.12
CA ILE A 131 -1.80 14.49 -0.97
C ILE A 131 -3.04 15.29 -0.56
N TRP A 132 -4.15 14.64 -0.21
CA TRP A 132 -5.33 15.34 0.27
C TRP A 132 -5.06 16.10 1.57
N ALA A 133 -4.45 15.47 2.56
CA ALA A 133 -4.10 16.10 3.82
C ALA A 133 -3.06 17.24 3.64
N ASP A 134 -2.08 17.07 2.75
CA ASP A 134 -1.10 18.08 2.35
C ASP A 134 -1.77 19.30 1.68
N SER A 135 -2.80 19.07 0.88
CA SER A 135 -3.55 20.13 0.21
C SER A 135 -4.20 21.13 1.16
N TRP A 136 -4.39 20.79 2.44
CA TRP A 136 -4.87 21.74 3.45
C TRP A 136 -3.80 22.78 3.83
N LEU A 137 -2.52 22.40 3.75
CA LEU A 137 -1.40 23.33 3.98
C LEU A 137 -1.34 24.37 2.85
N ASP A 138 -1.35 23.91 1.61
CA ASP A 138 -1.37 24.75 0.43
C ASP A 138 -2.62 25.65 0.40
N GLY A 139 -3.80 25.05 0.67
CA GLY A 139 -5.08 25.75 0.62
C GLY A 139 -5.16 26.93 1.57
N GLY A 140 -4.73 26.72 2.80
CA GLY A 140 -4.71 27.79 3.80
C GLY A 140 -3.85 28.97 3.37
N GLY A 141 -2.63 28.71 2.93
CA GLY A 141 -1.68 29.75 2.50
C GLY A 141 -2.15 30.53 1.28
N ILE A 142 -2.60 29.83 0.23
CA ILE A 142 -3.08 30.47 -1.01
C ILE A 142 -4.36 31.29 -0.78
N MET A 143 -5.29 30.80 0.04
CA MET A 143 -6.50 31.55 0.37
C MET A 143 -6.19 32.80 1.18
N LEU A 144 -5.31 32.72 2.19
CA LEU A 144 -4.89 33.89 2.97
C LEU A 144 -4.17 34.90 2.10
N TYR A 145 -3.31 34.44 1.18
CA TYR A 145 -2.70 35.32 0.19
C TYR A 145 -3.76 36.02 -0.68
N GLY A 146 -4.70 35.26 -1.25
CA GLY A 146 -5.73 35.80 -2.13
C GLY A 146 -6.59 36.86 -1.43
N ILE A 147 -7.00 36.61 -0.21
CA ILE A 147 -7.75 37.57 0.61
C ILE A 147 -6.90 38.81 0.90
N GLY A 148 -5.65 38.62 1.36
CA GLY A 148 -4.73 39.70 1.66
C GLY A 148 -4.45 40.59 0.45
N ALA A 149 -4.19 39.99 -0.72
CA ALA A 149 -3.97 40.70 -1.97
C ALA A 149 -5.19 41.56 -2.38
N LEU A 150 -6.39 40.97 -2.35
CA LEU A 150 -7.63 41.67 -2.68
C LEU A 150 -7.94 42.81 -1.69
N VAL A 151 -7.70 42.62 -0.40
CA VAL A 151 -7.87 43.64 0.62
C VAL A 151 -6.92 44.82 0.36
N ILE A 152 -5.63 44.54 0.13
CA ILE A 152 -4.65 45.59 -0.17
C ILE A 152 -5.01 46.31 -1.47
N MET A 153 -5.38 45.60 -2.53
CA MET A 153 -5.82 46.19 -3.80
C MET A 153 -7.06 47.09 -3.59
N ALA A 154 -8.02 46.65 -2.79
CA ALA A 154 -9.24 47.40 -2.51
C ALA A 154 -9.00 48.71 -1.70
N THR A 155 -7.93 48.77 -0.90
CA THR A 155 -7.54 50.04 -0.20
C THR A 155 -6.98 51.09 -1.15
N ILE A 156 -6.51 50.67 -2.34
CA ILE A 156 -5.97 51.57 -3.37
C ILE A 156 -7.09 51.91 -4.37
N ASP A 157 -7.70 50.92 -5.00
CA ASP A 157 -8.83 51.08 -5.91
C ASP A 157 -9.78 49.89 -5.83
N ILE A 158 -11.01 50.11 -5.35
CA ILE A 158 -12.01 49.07 -5.15
C ILE A 158 -12.52 48.50 -6.48
N GLY A 159 -12.59 49.35 -7.54
CA GLY A 159 -13.02 48.92 -8.87
C GLY A 159 -12.07 47.93 -9.49
N ALA A 160 -10.77 48.20 -9.41
CA ALA A 160 -9.72 47.31 -9.87
C ALA A 160 -9.69 45.98 -9.08
N ALA A 161 -9.86 46.05 -7.76
CA ALA A 161 -9.95 44.83 -6.93
C ALA A 161 -11.15 43.93 -7.30
N LEU A 162 -12.31 44.54 -7.55
CA LEU A 162 -13.52 43.80 -8.00
C LEU A 162 -13.34 43.21 -9.40
N VAL A 163 -12.76 43.97 -10.32
CA VAL A 163 -12.50 43.45 -11.68
C VAL A 163 -11.48 42.35 -11.71
N ALA A 164 -10.48 42.35 -10.81
CA ALA A 164 -9.53 41.25 -10.67
C ALA A 164 -10.20 39.93 -10.27
N LEU A 165 -11.35 39.94 -9.60
CA LEU A 165 -12.12 38.77 -9.26
C LEU A 165 -12.84 38.11 -10.47
N VAL A 166 -13.16 38.90 -11.52
CA VAL A 166 -13.97 38.40 -12.65
C VAL A 166 -13.31 37.22 -13.37
N PRO A 167 -12.02 37.28 -13.80
CA PRO A 167 -11.37 36.14 -14.44
C PRO A 167 -11.21 34.92 -13.49
N LEU A 168 -10.94 35.16 -12.21
CA LEU A 168 -10.80 34.12 -11.19
C LEU A 168 -12.11 33.32 -11.03
N ILE A 169 -13.23 34.03 -10.91
CA ILE A 169 -14.55 33.40 -10.81
C ILE A 169 -14.91 32.69 -12.12
N ALA A 170 -14.70 33.36 -13.27
CA ALA A 170 -15.02 32.79 -14.58
C ALA A 170 -14.28 31.47 -14.82
N VAL A 171 -12.95 31.43 -14.61
CA VAL A 171 -12.15 30.22 -14.79
C VAL A 171 -12.53 29.14 -13.79
N THR A 172 -12.81 29.49 -12.53
CA THR A 172 -13.28 28.54 -11.52
C THR A 172 -14.61 27.89 -11.93
N VAL A 173 -15.56 28.67 -12.41
CA VAL A 173 -16.87 28.17 -12.88
C VAL A 173 -16.71 27.28 -14.12
N ILE A 174 -15.90 27.72 -15.10
CA ILE A 174 -15.64 26.95 -16.33
C ILE A 174 -14.95 25.63 -15.98
N THR A 175 -13.91 25.65 -15.16
CA THR A 175 -13.20 24.44 -14.71
C THR A 175 -14.16 23.48 -14.01
N ARG A 176 -15.00 23.98 -13.09
CA ARG A 176 -15.99 23.15 -12.40
C ARG A 176 -16.98 22.47 -13.37
N LYS A 177 -17.39 23.15 -14.44
CA LYS A 177 -18.27 22.58 -15.48
C LYS A 177 -17.57 21.58 -16.39
N LEU A 178 -16.27 21.75 -16.63
CA LEU A 178 -15.47 20.84 -17.48
C LEU A 178 -14.93 19.63 -16.71
N THR A 179 -14.79 19.72 -15.40
CA THR A 179 -14.27 18.65 -14.54
C THR A 179 -14.95 17.29 -14.77
N PRO A 180 -16.30 17.15 -14.85
CA PRO A 180 -16.92 15.85 -15.11
C PRO A 180 -16.52 15.23 -16.47
N ARG A 181 -16.33 16.08 -17.50
CA ARG A 181 -15.88 15.62 -18.83
C ARG A 181 -14.43 15.16 -18.80
N LEU A 182 -13.58 15.85 -18.06
CA LEU A 182 -12.19 15.46 -17.82
C LEU A 182 -12.11 14.13 -17.10
N TYR A 183 -12.91 13.93 -16.03
CA TYR A 183 -12.97 12.65 -15.34
C TYR A 183 -13.41 11.50 -16.24
N ALA A 184 -14.44 11.70 -17.06
CA ALA A 184 -14.89 10.68 -18.01
C ALA A 184 -13.80 10.35 -19.05
N ALA A 185 -13.06 11.33 -19.54
CA ALA A 185 -11.95 11.11 -20.47
C ALA A 185 -10.78 10.36 -19.81
N ARG A 186 -10.39 10.74 -18.58
CA ARG A 186 -9.38 10.05 -17.78
C ARG A 186 -9.74 8.60 -17.49
N GLU A 187 -10.97 8.37 -17.09
CA GLU A 187 -11.44 7.01 -16.80
C GLU A 187 -11.42 6.14 -18.06
N ALA A 188 -11.80 6.71 -19.22
CA ALA A 188 -11.70 6.01 -20.50
C ALA A 188 -10.23 5.68 -20.86
N ASP A 189 -9.29 6.61 -20.63
CA ASP A 189 -7.86 6.35 -20.87
C ASP A 189 -7.29 5.31 -19.90
N ARG A 190 -7.61 5.38 -18.61
CA ARG A 190 -7.20 4.38 -17.61
C ARG A 190 -7.68 2.98 -17.97
N ARG A 191 -8.94 2.83 -18.40
CA ARG A 191 -9.48 1.54 -18.85
C ARG A 191 -8.75 1.02 -20.08
N ALA A 192 -8.51 1.88 -21.08
CA ALA A 192 -7.78 1.50 -22.26
C ALA A 192 -6.31 1.13 -21.95
N ALA A 193 -5.66 1.87 -21.03
CA ALA A 193 -4.32 1.56 -20.57
C ALA A 193 -4.27 0.22 -19.80
N ALA A 194 -5.24 -0.05 -18.94
CA ALA A 194 -5.35 -1.32 -18.23
C ALA A 194 -5.51 -2.50 -19.21
N THR A 195 -6.33 -2.36 -20.26
CA THR A 195 -6.49 -3.38 -21.30
C THR A 195 -5.18 -3.66 -22.03
N VAL A 196 -4.42 -2.63 -22.40
CA VAL A 196 -3.08 -2.79 -23.03
C VAL A 196 -2.13 -3.50 -22.07
N ASN A 197 -2.07 -3.10 -20.80
CA ASN A 197 -1.17 -3.69 -19.84
C ASN A 197 -1.52 -5.15 -19.52
N SER A 198 -2.81 -5.48 -19.40
CA SER A 198 -3.28 -6.86 -19.22
C SER A 198 -2.89 -7.72 -20.40
N PHE A 199 -3.15 -7.25 -21.62
CA PHE A 199 -2.78 -7.99 -22.82
C PHE A 199 -1.27 -8.20 -22.95
N LEU A 200 -0.46 -7.18 -22.63
CA LEU A 200 1.01 -7.32 -22.59
C LEU A 200 1.44 -8.38 -21.56
N GLY A 201 0.83 -8.37 -20.38
CA GLY A 201 1.10 -9.38 -19.35
C GLY A 201 0.77 -10.80 -19.81
N GLU A 202 -0.40 -10.99 -20.46
CA GLU A 202 -0.83 -12.26 -21.04
C GLU A 202 0.09 -12.70 -22.19
N MET A 203 0.47 -11.76 -23.06
CA MET A 203 1.36 -12.01 -24.18
C MET A 203 2.75 -12.46 -23.70
N PHE A 204 3.34 -11.81 -22.69
CA PHE A 204 4.62 -12.23 -22.14
C PHE A 204 4.53 -13.58 -21.41
N ALA A 205 3.46 -13.83 -20.68
CA ALA A 205 3.24 -15.14 -20.06
C ALA A 205 3.03 -16.26 -21.08
N GLY A 206 2.37 -15.94 -22.20
CA GLY A 206 2.04 -16.88 -23.28
C GLY A 206 2.99 -16.82 -24.49
N MET A 207 4.12 -16.12 -24.43
CA MET A 207 5.03 -15.93 -25.57
C MET A 207 5.45 -17.24 -26.24
N LEU A 208 5.74 -18.27 -25.43
CA LEU A 208 6.09 -19.59 -25.93
C LEU A 208 4.96 -20.20 -26.77
N ALA A 209 3.70 -20.02 -26.37
CA ALA A 209 2.56 -20.54 -27.10
C ALA A 209 2.40 -19.85 -28.47
N PHE A 210 2.55 -18.53 -28.53
CA PHE A 210 2.53 -17.78 -29.79
C PHE A 210 3.64 -18.25 -30.72
N ARG A 211 4.87 -18.43 -30.22
CA ARG A 211 6.03 -18.86 -30.97
C ARG A 211 5.87 -20.29 -31.50
N LEU A 212 5.37 -21.22 -30.67
CA LEU A 212 5.11 -22.60 -31.09
C LEU A 212 3.98 -22.69 -32.11
N ALA A 213 3.03 -21.76 -32.09
CA ALA A 213 1.94 -21.68 -33.06
C ALA A 213 2.33 -20.92 -34.36
N GLY A 214 3.50 -20.24 -34.41
CA GLY A 214 3.92 -19.38 -35.54
C GLY A 214 2.96 -18.21 -35.77
N ARG A 215 2.41 -17.62 -34.72
CA ARG A 215 1.34 -16.58 -34.78
C ARG A 215 1.73 -15.29 -34.09
N GLU A 216 3.01 -14.93 -34.06
CA GLU A 216 3.53 -13.70 -33.45
C GLU A 216 2.89 -12.44 -34.06
N GLU A 217 2.67 -12.42 -35.37
CA GLU A 217 2.03 -11.30 -36.08
C GLU A 217 0.60 -11.06 -35.58
N ALA A 218 -0.16 -12.10 -35.26
CA ALA A 218 -1.51 -11.97 -34.73
C ALA A 218 -1.52 -11.36 -33.29
N ALA A 219 -0.48 -11.58 -32.53
CA ALA A 219 -0.32 -10.93 -31.21
C ALA A 219 -0.02 -9.43 -31.39
N ILE A 220 0.84 -9.07 -32.35
CA ILE A 220 1.17 -7.68 -32.68
C ILE A 220 -0.07 -6.93 -33.16
N GLU A 221 -0.84 -7.50 -34.11
CA GLU A 221 -2.07 -6.89 -34.62
C GLU A 221 -3.10 -6.61 -33.52
N ARG A 222 -3.27 -7.54 -32.56
CA ARG A 222 -4.14 -7.31 -31.39
C ARG A 222 -3.62 -6.19 -30.50
N LEU A 223 -2.30 -6.16 -30.26
CA LEU A 223 -1.66 -5.10 -29.49
C LEU A 223 -1.86 -3.72 -30.15
N GLU A 224 -1.71 -3.63 -31.47
CA GLU A 224 -1.95 -2.41 -32.23
C GLU A 224 -3.40 -1.93 -32.10
N THR A 225 -4.37 -2.86 -32.13
CA THR A 225 -5.79 -2.54 -31.93
C THR A 225 -6.02 -1.92 -30.57
N HIS A 226 -5.52 -2.53 -29.48
CA HIS A 226 -5.65 -2.01 -28.13
C HIS A 226 -4.91 -0.67 -27.97
N THR A 227 -3.70 -0.56 -28.52
CA THR A 227 -2.88 0.67 -28.46
C THR A 227 -3.53 1.80 -29.25
N SER A 228 -4.15 1.53 -30.40
CA SER A 228 -4.87 2.53 -31.18
C SER A 228 -6.06 3.12 -30.41
N THR A 229 -6.79 2.29 -29.69
CA THR A 229 -7.88 2.71 -28.81
C THR A 229 -7.36 3.58 -27.67
N ARG A 230 -6.30 3.14 -26.97
CA ARG A 230 -5.63 3.91 -25.93
C ARG A 230 -5.14 5.27 -26.44
N ARG A 231 -4.54 5.32 -27.63
CA ARG A 231 -4.07 6.58 -28.24
C ARG A 231 -5.18 7.60 -28.38
N ARG A 232 -6.38 7.18 -28.82
CA ARG A 232 -7.54 8.09 -28.98
C ARG A 232 -8.03 8.62 -27.64
N THR A 233 -8.12 7.76 -26.64
CA THR A 233 -8.54 8.16 -25.28
C THR A 233 -7.52 9.06 -24.62
N ALA A 234 -6.23 8.74 -24.70
CA ALA A 234 -5.13 9.54 -24.16
C ALA A 234 -5.05 10.94 -24.79
N VAL A 235 -5.20 11.05 -26.13
CA VAL A 235 -5.24 12.36 -26.81
C VAL A 235 -6.41 13.19 -26.30
N ARG A 236 -7.60 12.59 -26.15
CA ARG A 236 -8.78 13.31 -25.64
C ARG A 236 -8.58 13.78 -24.19
N ASP A 237 -8.07 12.95 -23.32
CA ASP A 237 -7.74 13.31 -21.93
C ASP A 237 -6.72 14.46 -21.90
N THR A 238 -5.61 14.31 -22.63
CA THR A 238 -4.54 15.31 -22.71
C THR A 238 -5.05 16.65 -23.24
N VAL A 239 -5.85 16.67 -24.30
CA VAL A 239 -6.41 17.91 -24.86
C VAL A 239 -7.31 18.62 -23.85
N LEU A 240 -8.19 17.89 -23.16
CA LEU A 240 -9.06 18.48 -22.14
C LEU A 240 -8.25 19.00 -20.94
N GLN A 241 -7.24 18.25 -20.50
CA GLN A 241 -6.32 18.66 -19.45
C GLN A 241 -5.59 19.95 -19.83
N GLN A 242 -4.97 19.98 -21.02
CA GLN A 242 -4.21 21.14 -21.50
C GLN A 242 -5.09 22.36 -21.73
N ALA A 243 -6.34 22.18 -22.16
CA ALA A 243 -7.30 23.28 -22.29
C ALA A 243 -7.61 23.93 -20.93
N ILE A 244 -7.84 23.11 -19.89
CA ILE A 244 -8.09 23.60 -18.52
C ILE A 244 -6.85 24.28 -17.97
N ASP A 245 -5.68 23.68 -18.12
CA ASP A 245 -4.41 24.24 -17.64
C ASP A 245 -4.05 25.53 -18.37
N GLY A 246 -4.29 25.60 -19.68
CA GLY A 246 -4.12 26.81 -20.49
C GLY A 246 -5.03 27.96 -20.04
N MET A 247 -6.33 27.70 -19.84
CA MET A 247 -7.25 28.71 -19.30
C MET A 247 -6.82 29.17 -17.92
N ALA A 248 -6.41 28.27 -17.04
CA ALA A 248 -5.95 28.63 -15.71
C ALA A 248 -4.64 29.43 -15.72
N SER A 249 -3.70 29.11 -16.61
CA SER A 249 -2.46 29.88 -16.75
C SER A 249 -2.67 31.27 -17.33
N SER A 250 -3.59 31.43 -18.29
CA SER A 250 -3.92 32.72 -18.90
C SER A 250 -4.74 33.64 -17.97
N THR A 251 -5.22 33.11 -16.83
CA THR A 251 -6.02 33.91 -15.88
C THR A 251 -5.26 35.15 -15.38
N ALA A 252 -3.96 34.99 -15.10
CA ALA A 252 -3.12 36.10 -14.64
C ALA A 252 -3.05 37.22 -15.69
N ASP A 253 -2.79 36.87 -16.95
CA ASP A 253 -2.65 37.83 -18.04
C ASP A 253 -3.96 38.57 -18.30
N VAL A 254 -5.09 37.85 -18.30
CA VAL A 254 -6.42 38.47 -18.44
C VAL A 254 -6.74 39.39 -17.24
N THR A 255 -6.37 38.94 -16.01
CA THR A 255 -6.57 39.77 -14.81
C THR A 255 -5.76 41.05 -14.90
N ILE A 256 -4.48 40.98 -15.30
CA ILE A 256 -3.63 42.18 -15.49
C ILE A 256 -4.25 43.08 -16.52
N GLY A 257 -4.61 42.58 -17.70
CA GLY A 257 -5.18 43.39 -18.78
C GLY A 257 -6.46 44.10 -18.36
N LEU A 258 -7.41 43.42 -17.74
CA LEU A 258 -8.66 43.99 -17.27
C LEU A 258 -8.45 44.99 -16.12
N THR A 259 -7.57 44.70 -15.19
CA THR A 259 -7.24 45.58 -14.08
C THR A 259 -6.63 46.89 -14.61
N LEU A 260 -5.65 46.80 -15.52
CA LEU A 260 -5.03 47.99 -16.13
C LEU A 260 -6.04 48.82 -16.91
N LEU A 261 -6.98 48.21 -17.65
CA LEU A 261 -8.04 48.92 -18.35
C LEU A 261 -8.91 49.74 -17.40
N VAL A 262 -9.26 49.19 -16.25
CA VAL A 262 -10.08 49.90 -15.24
C VAL A 262 -9.30 51.04 -14.55
N LEU A 263 -7.98 50.87 -14.41
CA LEU A 263 -7.12 51.86 -13.79
C LEU A 263 -6.76 53.05 -14.71
N VAL A 264 -6.99 52.97 -16.05
CA VAL A 264 -6.68 54.04 -17.01
C VAL A 264 -7.25 55.43 -16.63
N PRO A 265 -8.52 55.56 -16.20
CA PRO A 265 -9.03 56.86 -15.76
C PRO A 265 -8.28 57.42 -14.55
N SER A 266 -8.11 56.59 -13.50
CA SER A 266 -7.42 56.99 -12.26
C SER A 266 -5.93 57.35 -12.50
N MET A 267 -5.30 56.68 -13.49
CA MET A 267 -3.95 57.06 -13.94
C MET A 267 -3.93 58.42 -14.63
N ARG A 268 -4.91 58.71 -15.49
CA ARG A 268 -5.02 60.03 -16.18
C ARG A 268 -5.29 61.16 -15.22
N ASP A 269 -6.06 60.88 -14.19
CA ASP A 269 -6.43 61.85 -13.16
C ASP A 269 -5.31 62.06 -12.11
N GLY A 270 -4.20 61.30 -12.22
CA GLY A 270 -3.04 61.40 -11.31
C GLY A 270 -3.34 60.92 -9.88
N THR A 271 -4.40 60.15 -9.69
CA THR A 271 -4.79 59.60 -8.37
C THR A 271 -4.07 58.32 -8.02
N LEU A 272 -3.43 57.66 -9.00
CA LEU A 272 -2.64 56.43 -8.83
C LEU A 272 -1.17 56.66 -9.17
N SER A 273 -0.27 56.12 -8.37
CA SER A 273 1.16 56.13 -8.63
C SER A 273 1.58 54.99 -9.57
N VAL A 274 2.78 55.08 -10.14
CA VAL A 274 3.40 54.00 -10.92
C VAL A 274 3.60 52.74 -10.03
N GLY A 275 3.89 52.95 -8.74
CA GLY A 275 4.03 51.87 -7.76
C GLY A 275 2.72 51.12 -7.50
N ASP A 276 1.57 51.82 -7.51
CA ASP A 276 0.27 51.14 -7.39
C ASP A 276 0.03 50.17 -8.55
N ILE A 277 0.37 50.57 -9.76
CA ILE A 277 0.27 49.71 -10.95
C ILE A 277 1.19 48.45 -10.81
N ALA A 278 2.44 48.67 -10.39
CA ALA A 278 3.39 47.62 -10.19
C ALA A 278 2.90 46.60 -9.15
N LEU A 279 2.29 47.07 -8.05
CA LEU A 279 1.66 46.23 -7.02
C LEU A 279 0.50 45.40 -7.60
N PHE A 280 -0.42 46.06 -8.34
CA PHE A 280 -1.56 45.35 -8.96
C PHE A 280 -1.10 44.25 -9.91
N VAL A 281 -0.09 44.51 -10.74
CA VAL A 281 0.49 43.50 -11.64
C VAL A 281 1.10 42.34 -10.84
N ALA A 282 1.92 42.64 -9.83
CA ALA A 282 2.55 41.62 -8.99
C ALA A 282 1.53 40.71 -8.31
N TYR A 283 0.46 41.29 -7.77
CA TYR A 283 -0.59 40.54 -7.10
C TYR A 283 -1.46 39.76 -8.08
N ALA A 284 -1.78 40.29 -9.25
CA ALA A 284 -2.56 39.61 -10.28
C ALA A 284 -1.87 38.31 -10.77
N VAL A 285 -0.54 38.34 -10.93
CA VAL A 285 0.24 37.15 -11.31
C VAL A 285 0.04 36.00 -10.31
N GLN A 286 0.08 36.27 -9.03
CA GLN A 286 -0.09 35.27 -7.99
C GLN A 286 -1.55 34.86 -7.80
N LEU A 287 -2.51 35.80 -7.90
CA LEU A 287 -3.95 35.53 -7.86
C LEU A 287 -4.36 34.55 -8.97
N GLY A 288 -3.72 34.61 -10.15
CA GLY A 288 -3.96 33.68 -11.25
C GLY A 288 -3.67 32.21 -10.91
N ARG A 289 -2.98 31.91 -9.80
CA ARG A 289 -2.74 30.54 -9.31
C ARG A 289 -3.92 29.97 -8.53
N VAL A 290 -4.78 30.82 -7.94
CA VAL A 290 -5.89 30.41 -7.06
C VAL A 290 -6.87 29.42 -7.74
N PRO A 291 -7.37 29.66 -8.97
CA PRO A 291 -8.29 28.73 -9.62
C PRO A 291 -7.68 27.36 -9.88
N ARG A 292 -6.41 27.30 -10.26
CA ARG A 292 -5.68 26.04 -10.49
C ARG A 292 -5.58 25.23 -9.20
N PHE A 293 -5.31 25.91 -8.10
CA PHE A 293 -5.25 25.28 -6.79
C PHE A 293 -6.61 24.75 -6.36
N ALA A 294 -7.68 25.53 -6.52
CA ALA A 294 -9.04 25.09 -6.20
C ALA A 294 -9.45 23.83 -6.98
N ALA A 295 -9.09 23.77 -8.27
CA ALA A 295 -9.33 22.58 -9.09
C ALA A 295 -8.55 21.36 -8.56
N ARG A 296 -7.27 21.53 -8.20
CA ARG A 296 -6.43 20.48 -7.60
C ARG A 296 -7.00 19.98 -6.29
N LEU A 297 -7.50 20.85 -5.43
CA LEU A 297 -8.09 20.52 -4.13
C LEU A 297 -9.30 19.59 -4.30
N ILE A 298 -10.21 19.92 -5.23
CA ILE A 298 -11.38 19.10 -5.54
C ILE A 298 -10.94 17.71 -6.02
N THR A 299 -9.98 17.66 -6.96
CA THR A 299 -9.48 16.40 -7.51
C THR A 299 -8.81 15.54 -6.43
N ALA A 300 -7.96 16.10 -5.60
CA ALA A 300 -7.27 15.39 -4.53
C ALA A 300 -8.27 14.79 -3.51
N ARG A 301 -9.33 15.53 -3.20
CA ARG A 301 -10.39 15.04 -2.31
C ARG A 301 -11.10 13.81 -2.87
N GLU A 302 -11.52 13.85 -4.14
CA GLU A 302 -12.21 12.72 -4.79
C GLU A 302 -11.29 11.49 -4.91
N GLN A 303 -10.01 11.69 -5.23
CA GLN A 303 -9.04 10.60 -5.25
C GLN A 303 -8.83 9.99 -3.87
N ALA A 304 -8.75 10.82 -2.83
CA ALA A 304 -8.59 10.35 -1.46
C ALA A 304 -9.80 9.54 -0.97
N ILE A 305 -11.03 9.88 -1.38
CA ILE A 305 -12.23 9.10 -1.04
C ILE A 305 -12.08 7.67 -1.56
N VAL A 306 -11.77 7.51 -2.84
CA VAL A 306 -11.62 6.20 -3.48
C VAL A 306 -10.45 5.42 -2.88
N ALA A 307 -9.30 6.09 -2.67
CA ALA A 307 -8.12 5.50 -2.07
C ALA A 307 -8.40 5.00 -0.65
N TYR A 308 -9.10 5.80 0.15
CA TYR A 308 -9.46 5.44 1.52
C TYR A 308 -10.43 4.25 1.58
N GLU A 309 -11.44 4.20 0.70
CA GLU A 309 -12.35 3.06 0.58
C GLU A 309 -11.60 1.78 0.29
N ARG A 310 -10.68 1.81 -0.68
CA ARG A 310 -9.86 0.65 -1.05
C ARG A 310 -8.92 0.22 0.08
N MET A 311 -8.24 1.15 0.75
CA MET A 311 -7.35 0.84 1.86
C MET A 311 -8.13 0.30 3.07
N SER A 312 -9.39 0.71 3.28
CA SER A 312 -10.22 0.21 4.38
C SER A 312 -10.51 -1.29 4.27
N GLU A 313 -10.41 -1.87 3.07
CA GLU A 313 -10.50 -3.32 2.85
C GLU A 313 -9.29 -4.07 3.43
N MET A 314 -8.16 -3.37 3.64
CA MET A 314 -6.94 -3.93 4.23
C MET A 314 -6.97 -3.98 5.76
N VAL A 315 -7.91 -3.36 6.41
CA VAL A 315 -8.08 -3.38 7.87
C VAL A 315 -9.32 -4.18 8.26
N ALA A 316 -9.52 -4.38 9.55
CA ALA A 316 -10.65 -5.16 10.04
C ALA A 316 -11.99 -4.58 9.58
N PRO A 317 -12.97 -5.42 9.17
CA PRO A 317 -14.28 -4.97 8.74
C PRO A 317 -14.96 -4.10 9.79
N GLY A 318 -15.50 -2.96 9.35
CA GLY A 318 -16.16 -1.99 10.23
C GLY A 318 -15.22 -1.09 11.03
N ARG A 319 -13.89 -1.20 10.84
CA ARG A 319 -12.89 -0.37 11.53
C ARG A 319 -11.99 0.42 10.56
N PRO A 320 -12.55 1.20 9.63
CA PRO A 320 -11.72 1.96 8.68
C PRO A 320 -10.80 2.98 9.34
N ASN A 321 -11.12 3.41 10.57
CA ASN A 321 -10.31 4.36 11.34
C ASN A 321 -8.98 3.77 11.83
N ASP A 322 -8.85 2.44 11.88
CA ASP A 322 -7.61 1.76 12.25
C ASP A 322 -6.45 2.14 11.31
N LEU A 323 -6.75 2.56 10.06
CA LEU A 323 -5.77 3.08 9.11
C LEU A 323 -4.94 4.26 9.65
N VAL A 324 -5.55 5.08 10.51
CA VAL A 324 -4.94 6.31 11.06
C VAL A 324 -4.81 6.26 12.59
N GLU A 325 -4.93 5.08 13.18
CA GLU A 325 -4.69 4.90 14.60
C GLU A 325 -3.22 5.20 14.91
N PRO A 326 -2.92 6.04 15.93
CA PRO A 326 -1.56 6.36 16.30
C PRO A 326 -0.76 5.11 16.69
N THR A 327 0.22 4.76 15.88
CA THR A 327 1.18 3.67 16.13
C THR A 327 2.58 4.26 16.22
N GLU A 328 3.47 3.64 16.96
CA GLU A 328 4.86 4.10 17.06
C GLU A 328 5.55 3.96 15.69
N VAL A 329 5.82 5.10 15.05
CA VAL A 329 6.51 5.18 13.76
C VAL A 329 7.89 5.78 13.96
N THR A 330 8.93 5.01 13.63
CA THR A 330 10.32 5.47 13.62
C THR A 330 10.69 5.90 12.19
N ILE A 331 11.13 7.16 12.04
CA ILE A 331 11.57 7.70 10.74
C ILE A 331 13.06 7.51 10.55
N GLU A 332 13.83 7.45 11.63
CA GLU A 332 15.28 7.27 11.58
C GLU A 332 15.61 5.78 11.61
N PRO A 333 16.62 5.34 10.82
CA PRO A 333 17.06 3.95 10.86
C PRO A 333 17.47 3.60 12.29
N ARG A 334 16.86 2.59 12.86
CA ARG A 334 17.39 1.96 14.09
C ARG A 334 18.42 0.94 13.66
N ASP A 335 19.62 1.00 14.23
CA ASP A 335 20.70 0.04 13.97
C ASP A 335 20.33 -1.41 14.41
N THR A 336 19.27 -1.57 15.13
CA THR A 336 18.73 -2.87 15.54
C THR A 336 17.23 -2.87 15.40
N MET A 337 16.73 -3.42 14.30
CA MET A 337 15.36 -3.94 14.27
C MET A 337 15.36 -5.14 15.25
N ARG A 338 14.90 -4.93 16.48
CA ARG A 338 14.64 -6.07 17.37
C ARG A 338 13.49 -6.83 16.74
N VAL A 339 13.82 -7.88 16.02
CA VAL A 339 12.89 -8.97 15.79
C VAL A 339 12.38 -9.35 17.19
N ARG A 340 11.08 -9.52 17.33
CA ARG A 340 10.49 -10.04 18.57
C ARG A 340 11.03 -11.46 18.72
N ASP A 341 12.15 -11.63 19.47
CA ASP A 341 12.86 -12.90 19.67
C ASP A 341 12.13 -13.85 20.62
N ALA A 342 10.93 -13.55 21.04
CA ALA A 342 10.17 -14.43 21.89
C ALA A 342 9.21 -15.27 21.06
N ASP A 343 9.67 -16.43 20.61
CA ASP A 343 8.74 -17.54 20.35
C ASP A 343 7.92 -17.74 21.65
N PRO A 344 6.61 -18.01 21.53
CA PRO A 344 5.80 -18.32 22.70
C PRO A 344 6.36 -19.50 23.47
N ASP A 345 6.13 -19.55 24.78
CA ASP A 345 6.57 -20.68 25.61
C ASP A 345 6.03 -21.98 25.05
N ARG A 346 6.93 -22.97 24.88
CA ARG A 346 6.57 -24.30 24.39
C ARG A 346 5.67 -25.01 25.40
N VAL A 347 4.52 -25.48 24.93
CA VAL A 347 3.60 -26.33 25.72
C VAL A 347 3.54 -27.72 25.06
N PRO A 348 4.18 -28.72 25.65
CA PRO A 348 4.20 -30.08 25.10
C PRO A 348 2.78 -30.60 24.82
N LEU A 349 2.61 -31.28 23.69
CA LEU A 349 1.33 -31.88 23.31
C LEU A 349 1.23 -33.32 23.84
N SER A 350 0.34 -33.56 24.79
CA SER A 350 -0.02 -34.93 25.22
C SER A 350 -1.26 -35.47 24.49
N GLN A 351 -2.22 -34.55 24.20
CA GLN A 351 -3.43 -34.94 23.47
C GLN A 351 -4.04 -33.68 22.80
N LEU A 352 -4.41 -33.82 21.54
CA LEU A 352 -5.24 -32.87 20.81
C LEU A 352 -6.65 -33.43 20.67
N HIS A 353 -7.66 -32.66 21.15
CA HIS A 353 -9.05 -33.06 21.01
C HIS A 353 -9.81 -32.06 20.16
N ILE A 354 -10.39 -32.53 19.08
CA ILE A 354 -11.17 -31.76 18.12
C ILE A 354 -12.62 -32.22 18.28
N ARG A 355 -13.55 -31.24 18.51
CA ARG A 355 -14.96 -31.56 18.74
C ARG A 355 -15.82 -30.79 17.75
N ARG A 356 -16.55 -31.54 16.93
CA ARG A 356 -17.51 -31.05 15.92
C ARG A 356 -16.99 -29.86 15.11
N LEU A 357 -15.69 -29.90 14.75
CA LEU A 357 -15.06 -28.84 14.00
C LEU A 357 -15.74 -28.69 12.64
N THR A 358 -16.20 -27.48 12.36
CA THR A 358 -16.84 -27.12 11.10
C THR A 358 -16.17 -25.88 10.53
N SER A 359 -15.76 -25.97 9.26
CA SER A 359 -15.16 -24.86 8.49
C SER A 359 -15.60 -24.99 7.04
N VAL A 360 -16.49 -24.09 6.59
CA VAL A 360 -17.15 -24.18 5.28
C VAL A 360 -16.97 -22.89 4.51
N PHE A 361 -16.64 -23.00 3.23
CA PHE A 361 -16.55 -21.83 2.33
C PHE A 361 -17.96 -21.36 1.95
N ALA A 362 -18.26 -20.08 2.23
CA ALA A 362 -19.57 -19.48 2.00
C ALA A 362 -19.98 -19.45 0.51
N ASP A 363 -19.02 -19.35 -0.40
CA ASP A 363 -19.21 -19.24 -1.85
C ASP A 363 -19.45 -20.60 -2.53
N THR A 364 -18.75 -21.65 -2.09
CA THR A 364 -18.81 -22.98 -2.72
C THR A 364 -19.56 -24.02 -1.90
N GLY A 365 -19.75 -23.76 -0.61
CA GLY A 365 -20.32 -24.72 0.34
C GLY A 365 -19.39 -25.92 0.63
N GLY A 366 -18.18 -25.93 0.06
CA GLY A 366 -17.14 -26.92 0.34
C GLY A 366 -16.50 -26.70 1.71
N GLY A 367 -15.77 -27.70 2.22
CA GLY A 367 -15.09 -27.62 3.51
C GLY A 367 -15.23 -28.88 4.35
N VAL A 368 -15.14 -28.74 5.68
CA VAL A 368 -15.31 -29.83 6.64
C VAL A 368 -16.43 -29.56 7.62
N ARG A 369 -17.11 -30.61 8.05
CA ARG A 369 -18.30 -30.55 8.94
C ARG A 369 -18.26 -31.62 10.00
N ASP A 370 -18.57 -31.23 11.22
CA ASP A 370 -18.73 -32.11 12.37
C ASP A 370 -17.55 -33.08 12.53
N ILE A 371 -16.32 -32.59 12.47
CA ILE A 371 -15.13 -33.41 12.64
C ILE A 371 -14.87 -33.61 14.14
N ASP A 372 -14.89 -34.87 14.55
CA ASP A 372 -14.53 -35.32 15.91
C ASP A 372 -13.29 -36.19 15.83
N LEU A 373 -12.20 -35.81 16.53
CA LEU A 373 -10.94 -36.54 16.56
C LEU A 373 -10.26 -36.38 17.91
N VAL A 374 -9.62 -37.45 18.38
CA VAL A 374 -8.74 -37.43 19.54
C VAL A 374 -7.38 -37.95 19.12
N ILE A 375 -6.38 -37.10 19.16
CA ILE A 375 -5.03 -37.38 18.66
C ILE A 375 -4.06 -37.41 19.83
N PRO A 376 -3.48 -38.58 20.16
CA PRO A 376 -2.45 -38.68 21.19
C PRO A 376 -1.16 -37.96 20.78
N GLY A 377 -0.47 -37.36 21.75
CA GLY A 377 0.86 -36.77 21.52
C GLY A 377 1.86 -37.81 20.97
N GLY A 378 2.67 -37.39 20.00
CA GLY A 378 3.66 -38.23 19.32
C GLY A 378 3.09 -39.19 18.28
N SER A 379 1.77 -39.21 18.03
CA SER A 379 1.17 -40.07 17.00
C SER A 379 1.36 -39.51 15.59
N PHE A 380 1.35 -40.41 14.60
CA PHE A 380 1.37 -40.09 13.19
C PHE A 380 0.02 -40.46 12.56
N ILE A 381 -0.78 -39.48 12.23
CA ILE A 381 -2.11 -39.62 11.61
C ILE A 381 -2.02 -39.27 10.13
N VAL A 382 -2.55 -40.11 9.26
CA VAL A 382 -2.69 -39.82 7.84
C VAL A 382 -4.14 -39.56 7.49
N VAL A 383 -4.39 -38.45 6.83
CA VAL A 383 -5.72 -38.05 6.29
C VAL A 383 -5.74 -38.34 4.80
N THR A 384 -6.68 -39.13 4.36
CA THR A 384 -6.87 -39.49 2.94
C THR A 384 -8.31 -39.22 2.49
N GLY A 385 -8.61 -39.43 1.21
CA GLY A 385 -9.92 -39.21 0.61
C GLY A 385 -9.83 -38.58 -0.79
N GLU A 386 -10.95 -38.50 -1.50
CA GLU A 386 -11.02 -37.97 -2.85
C GLU A 386 -10.57 -36.49 -2.95
N VAL A 387 -10.23 -36.05 -4.16
CA VAL A 387 -9.97 -34.63 -4.41
C VAL A 387 -11.23 -33.83 -4.12
N GLY A 388 -11.10 -32.75 -3.35
CA GLY A 388 -12.25 -31.93 -2.91
C GLY A 388 -12.95 -32.43 -1.64
N SER A 389 -12.53 -33.53 -1.01
CA SER A 389 -13.17 -34.04 0.22
C SER A 389 -12.92 -33.20 1.48
N GLY A 390 -12.12 -32.11 1.42
CA GLY A 390 -11.90 -31.20 2.55
C GLY A 390 -10.59 -31.40 3.31
N LYS A 391 -9.68 -32.26 2.88
CA LYS A 391 -8.39 -32.57 3.57
C LYS A 391 -7.55 -31.34 3.89
N SER A 392 -7.23 -30.55 2.88
CA SER A 392 -6.46 -29.30 3.06
C SER A 392 -7.21 -28.27 3.91
N THR A 393 -8.54 -28.26 3.83
CA THR A 393 -9.38 -27.39 4.68
C THR A 393 -9.30 -27.82 6.14
N LEU A 394 -9.31 -29.13 6.43
CA LEU A 394 -9.12 -29.65 7.78
C LEU A 394 -7.78 -29.18 8.36
N LEU A 395 -6.67 -29.40 7.64
CA LEU A 395 -5.35 -29.02 8.13
C LEU A 395 -5.24 -27.50 8.34
N ARG A 396 -5.78 -26.71 7.41
CA ARG A 396 -5.78 -25.24 7.55
C ARG A 396 -6.65 -24.76 8.70
N ALA A 397 -7.81 -25.37 8.91
CA ALA A 397 -8.64 -25.06 10.06
C ALA A 397 -7.92 -25.39 11.38
N LEU A 398 -7.24 -26.53 11.48
CA LEU A 398 -6.41 -26.89 12.63
C LEU A 398 -5.23 -25.93 12.84
N ALA A 399 -4.64 -25.42 11.76
CA ALA A 399 -3.57 -24.42 11.82
C ALA A 399 -4.08 -23.00 12.11
N GLY A 400 -5.38 -22.78 12.28
CA GLY A 400 -5.97 -21.44 12.43
C GLY A 400 -5.90 -20.57 11.17
N LEU A 401 -5.68 -21.17 10.00
CA LEU A 401 -5.59 -20.48 8.69
C LEU A 401 -6.94 -20.38 7.97
N GLU A 402 -7.96 -21.07 8.46
CA GLU A 402 -9.36 -20.98 7.98
C GLU A 402 -10.28 -20.73 9.18
N PRO A 403 -11.36 -19.94 8.99
CA PRO A 403 -12.29 -19.68 10.07
C PRO A 403 -13.04 -20.94 10.50
N HIS A 404 -13.31 -21.03 11.79
CA HIS A 404 -14.21 -22.04 12.33
C HIS A 404 -15.64 -21.50 12.39
N ASP A 405 -16.57 -22.21 11.74
CA ASP A 405 -18.00 -21.90 11.81
C ASP A 405 -18.65 -22.56 13.04
N GLY A 406 -17.97 -23.52 13.64
CA GLY A 406 -18.41 -24.24 14.84
C GLY A 406 -17.40 -25.26 15.33
N GLY A 407 -17.65 -25.77 16.53
CA GLY A 407 -16.79 -26.74 17.21
C GLY A 407 -15.72 -26.10 18.08
N SER A 408 -14.82 -26.93 18.64
CA SER A 408 -13.69 -26.49 19.47
C SER A 408 -12.48 -27.37 19.26
N ILE A 409 -11.31 -26.80 19.59
CA ILE A 409 -10.03 -27.52 19.64
C ILE A 409 -9.51 -27.38 21.05
N ASP A 410 -9.20 -28.51 21.70
CA ASP A 410 -8.62 -28.53 23.04
C ASP A 410 -7.18 -29.06 22.96
N TRP A 411 -6.25 -28.34 23.59
CA TRP A 411 -4.85 -28.74 23.76
C TRP A 411 -4.65 -29.23 25.19
N ASN A 412 -4.41 -30.52 25.35
CA ASN A 412 -4.27 -31.17 26.68
C ASN A 412 -5.49 -30.94 27.60
N GLY A 413 -6.71 -30.96 27.04
CA GLY A 413 -7.95 -30.75 27.76
C GLY A 413 -8.26 -29.29 28.09
N ARG A 414 -7.46 -28.34 27.60
CA ARG A 414 -7.73 -26.88 27.67
C ARG A 414 -8.22 -26.38 26.33
N PRO A 415 -9.37 -25.69 26.27
CA PRO A 415 -9.85 -25.12 25.01
C PRO A 415 -8.90 -24.04 24.51
N VAL A 416 -8.70 -24.02 23.20
CA VAL A 416 -7.91 -23.02 22.50
C VAL A 416 -8.88 -21.97 21.94
N ASP A 417 -8.98 -20.81 22.59
CA ASP A 417 -9.92 -19.75 22.22
C ASP A 417 -9.53 -19.05 20.91
N ASP A 418 -8.24 -18.74 20.75
CA ASP A 418 -7.67 -18.18 19.52
C ASP A 418 -6.72 -19.18 18.88
N VAL A 419 -7.26 -19.98 17.97
CA VAL A 419 -6.51 -21.04 17.29
C VAL A 419 -5.38 -20.46 16.43
N ALA A 420 -5.61 -19.33 15.78
CA ALA A 420 -4.60 -18.71 14.91
C ALA A 420 -3.41 -18.16 15.72
N ALA A 421 -3.65 -17.61 16.88
CA ALA A 421 -2.58 -17.13 17.77
C ALA A 421 -1.85 -18.26 18.47
N TRP A 422 -2.54 -19.39 18.77
CA TRP A 422 -1.97 -20.54 19.46
C TRP A 422 -1.17 -21.48 18.54
N MET A 423 -1.72 -21.79 17.35
CA MET A 423 -1.14 -22.76 16.40
C MET A 423 0.01 -22.16 15.58
N VAL A 424 0.95 -21.53 16.27
CA VAL A 424 2.21 -21.00 15.73
C VAL A 424 3.40 -21.72 16.35
N PRO A 425 4.59 -21.73 15.72
CA PRO A 425 5.78 -22.32 16.33
C PRO A 425 6.09 -21.71 17.71
N PRO A 426 6.50 -22.51 18.71
CA PRO A 426 6.84 -23.92 18.63
C PRO A 426 5.66 -24.90 18.87
N GLN A 427 4.42 -24.43 19.11
CA GLN A 427 3.29 -25.31 19.29
C GLN A 427 2.92 -26.07 18.03
N ALA A 428 2.70 -25.37 16.92
CA ALA A 428 2.38 -26.00 15.66
C ALA A 428 3.14 -25.41 14.47
N ALA A 429 3.38 -26.22 13.45
CA ALA A 429 3.85 -25.79 12.15
C ALA A 429 3.00 -26.39 11.03
N TYR A 430 2.79 -25.63 9.97
CA TYR A 430 2.04 -26.05 8.78
C TYR A 430 2.94 -26.04 7.56
N LEU A 431 3.02 -27.15 6.86
CA LEU A 431 3.72 -27.33 5.59
C LEU A 431 2.70 -27.42 4.45
N PRO A 432 2.60 -26.40 3.60
CA PRO A 432 1.64 -26.38 2.50
C PRO A 432 2.07 -27.26 1.32
N GLN A 433 1.10 -27.73 0.54
CA GLN A 433 1.32 -28.52 -0.67
C GLN A 433 2.23 -27.81 -1.69
N VAL A 434 2.03 -26.48 -1.88
CA VAL A 434 2.86 -25.65 -2.74
C VAL A 434 3.58 -24.62 -1.89
N PRO A 435 4.87 -24.83 -1.60
CA PRO A 435 5.62 -23.93 -0.74
C PRO A 435 5.91 -22.59 -1.43
N ARG A 436 5.93 -21.52 -0.62
CA ARG A 436 6.34 -20.19 -1.06
C ARG A 436 7.69 -19.85 -0.46
N LEU A 437 8.64 -19.51 -1.31
CA LEU A 437 9.98 -19.09 -0.91
C LEU A 437 10.21 -17.64 -1.28
N PHE A 438 10.98 -16.93 -0.46
CA PHE A 438 11.39 -15.56 -0.68
C PHE A 438 12.65 -15.52 -1.58
N SER A 439 12.87 -14.40 -2.28
CA SER A 439 14.03 -14.18 -3.15
C SER A 439 15.33 -13.94 -2.37
N GLU A 440 15.54 -14.70 -1.32
CA GLU A 440 16.67 -14.65 -0.40
C GLU A 440 17.51 -15.93 -0.48
N SER A 441 18.50 -16.10 0.42
CA SER A 441 19.25 -17.34 0.51
C SER A 441 18.38 -18.49 1.06
N ILE A 442 18.83 -19.74 0.85
CA ILE A 442 18.19 -20.93 1.44
C ILE A 442 18.18 -20.81 2.96
N ALA A 443 19.31 -20.41 3.57
CA ALA A 443 19.41 -20.21 5.02
C ALA A 443 18.37 -19.18 5.53
N ALA A 444 18.25 -18.03 4.88
CA ALA A 444 17.28 -17.00 5.23
C ALA A 444 15.83 -17.50 5.10
N ASN A 445 15.55 -18.29 4.06
CA ASN A 445 14.25 -18.92 3.86
C ASN A 445 13.91 -19.94 4.94
N ILE A 446 14.87 -20.65 5.48
CA ILE A 446 14.64 -21.63 6.56
C ILE A 446 14.48 -20.90 7.90
N ARG A 447 15.36 -19.94 8.20
CA ARG A 447 15.41 -19.24 9.49
C ARG A 447 14.26 -18.26 9.71
N LEU A 448 13.85 -17.54 8.70
CA LEU A 448 12.85 -16.45 8.79
C LEU A 448 13.10 -15.52 10.00
N GLY A 449 14.35 -15.05 10.14
CA GLY A 449 14.75 -14.14 11.22
C GLY A 449 15.20 -14.82 12.52
N ARG A 450 15.21 -16.15 12.62
CA ARG A 450 15.76 -16.92 13.76
C ARG A 450 17.24 -17.24 13.54
N ASP A 451 18.07 -16.20 13.41
CA ASP A 451 19.46 -16.33 12.97
C ASP A 451 20.36 -17.11 13.95
N HIS A 452 19.93 -17.21 15.21
CA HIS A 452 20.63 -17.92 16.27
C HIS A 452 20.47 -19.46 16.21
N ILE A 453 19.53 -19.98 15.40
CA ILE A 453 19.28 -21.43 15.34
C ILE A 453 20.21 -22.07 14.32
N ASP A 454 20.89 -23.15 14.75
CA ASP A 454 21.68 -24.00 13.85
C ASP A 454 20.81 -24.78 12.87
N LEU A 455 21.27 -24.88 11.62
CA LEU A 455 20.55 -25.57 10.56
C LEU A 455 20.92 -27.05 10.41
N GLY A 456 22.02 -27.49 11.01
CA GLY A 456 22.60 -28.82 10.78
C GLY A 456 21.57 -29.95 10.91
N GLU A 457 20.85 -30.01 12.03
CA GLU A 457 19.85 -31.07 12.29
C GLU A 457 18.72 -31.06 11.24
N VAL A 458 18.16 -29.92 10.90
CA VAL A 458 17.02 -29.86 9.95
C VAL A 458 17.43 -30.07 8.50
N LEU A 459 18.69 -29.79 8.14
CA LEU A 459 19.22 -30.06 6.80
C LEU A 459 19.37 -31.57 6.59
N GLU A 460 19.85 -32.28 7.60
CA GLU A 460 19.96 -33.73 7.57
C GLU A 460 18.57 -34.39 7.56
N LEU A 461 17.67 -33.97 8.46
CA LEU A 461 16.30 -34.50 8.55
C LEU A 461 15.51 -34.38 7.24
N THR A 462 15.71 -33.33 6.51
CA THR A 462 15.00 -33.06 5.26
C THR A 462 15.76 -33.51 4.03
N THR A 463 16.88 -34.23 4.21
CA THR A 463 17.77 -34.67 3.13
C THR A 463 18.29 -33.51 2.24
N LEU A 464 18.15 -32.26 2.72
CA LEU A 464 18.57 -31.09 2.00
C LEU A 464 20.10 -30.94 1.97
N ALA A 465 20.80 -31.50 2.94
CA ALA A 465 22.26 -31.47 3.01
C ALA A 465 22.90 -32.01 1.72
N HIS A 466 22.33 -33.06 1.12
CA HIS A 466 22.82 -33.65 -0.14
C HIS A 466 22.70 -32.64 -1.30
N ASP A 467 21.53 -32.01 -1.47
CA ASP A 467 21.34 -30.99 -2.51
C ASP A 467 22.31 -29.81 -2.37
N LEU A 468 22.53 -29.37 -1.12
CA LEU A 468 23.40 -28.24 -0.81
C LEU A 468 24.87 -28.55 -1.12
N ALA A 469 25.30 -29.81 -0.98
CA ALA A 469 26.66 -30.21 -1.31
C ALA A 469 26.98 -30.05 -2.81
N GLU A 470 25.98 -30.11 -3.67
CA GLU A 470 26.10 -29.89 -5.11
C GLU A 470 26.00 -28.41 -5.51
N MET A 471 25.58 -27.51 -4.60
CA MET A 471 25.41 -26.09 -4.86
C MET A 471 26.69 -25.30 -4.49
N PRO A 472 27.21 -24.42 -5.38
CA PRO A 472 28.45 -23.68 -5.11
C PRO A 472 28.42 -22.81 -3.85
N GLU A 473 27.25 -22.19 -3.56
CA GLU A 473 27.05 -21.30 -2.41
C GLU A 473 26.36 -22.01 -1.24
N GLN A 474 26.11 -23.32 -1.34
CA GLN A 474 25.46 -24.12 -0.30
C GLN A 474 24.21 -23.44 0.30
N VAL A 475 24.14 -23.24 1.61
CA VAL A 475 23.01 -22.61 2.31
C VAL A 475 22.81 -21.14 1.93
N ASP A 476 23.83 -20.48 1.40
CA ASP A 476 23.79 -19.08 0.98
C ASP A 476 23.29 -18.92 -0.47
N THR A 477 23.04 -20.04 -1.17
CA THR A 477 22.48 -20.03 -2.52
C THR A 477 21.17 -19.26 -2.56
N ARG A 478 21.10 -18.22 -3.43
CA ARG A 478 19.90 -17.41 -3.61
C ARG A 478 18.85 -18.15 -4.42
N VAL A 479 17.66 -18.25 -3.85
CA VAL A 479 16.52 -19.01 -4.40
C VAL A 479 15.93 -18.37 -5.67
N GLY A 480 16.15 -17.07 -5.89
CA GLY A 480 15.57 -16.32 -7.00
C GLY A 480 14.09 -16.00 -6.81
N ALA A 481 13.50 -15.27 -7.76
CA ALA A 481 12.10 -14.88 -7.67
C ALA A 481 11.20 -16.12 -7.61
N ARG A 482 10.39 -16.22 -6.56
CA ARG A 482 9.43 -17.32 -6.32
C ARG A 482 10.04 -18.74 -6.30
N GLY A 483 11.34 -18.88 -6.01
CA GLY A 483 11.98 -20.18 -5.98
C GLY A 483 12.39 -20.77 -7.33
N LEU A 484 12.40 -19.98 -8.40
CA LEU A 484 12.65 -20.43 -9.79
C LEU A 484 14.01 -21.12 -10.01
N ARG A 485 14.97 -20.97 -9.08
CA ARG A 485 16.29 -21.61 -9.18
C ARG A 485 16.36 -22.99 -8.53
N LEU A 486 15.32 -23.38 -7.80
CA LEU A 486 15.24 -24.68 -7.16
C LEU A 486 14.27 -25.60 -7.91
N SER A 487 14.56 -26.89 -7.91
CA SER A 487 13.57 -27.88 -8.34
C SER A 487 12.36 -27.90 -7.39
N GLY A 488 11.23 -28.43 -7.81
CA GLY A 488 10.05 -28.57 -6.95
C GLY A 488 10.36 -29.34 -5.64
N GLY A 489 11.14 -30.42 -5.73
CA GLY A 489 11.56 -31.19 -4.57
C GLY A 489 12.50 -30.41 -3.63
N GLN A 490 13.44 -29.66 -4.17
CA GLN A 490 14.33 -28.80 -3.38
C GLN A 490 13.53 -27.70 -2.66
N ALA A 491 12.59 -27.06 -3.35
CA ALA A 491 11.73 -26.06 -2.73
C ALA A 491 10.88 -26.65 -1.59
N GLN A 492 10.39 -27.87 -1.78
CA GLN A 492 9.63 -28.59 -0.75
C GLN A 492 10.50 -28.94 0.46
N ARG A 493 11.76 -29.42 0.25
CA ARG A 493 12.71 -29.69 1.32
C ARG A 493 13.11 -28.45 2.10
N VAL A 494 13.32 -27.30 1.44
CA VAL A 494 13.55 -26.01 2.12
C VAL A 494 12.35 -25.61 2.98
N ALA A 495 11.13 -25.79 2.49
CA ALA A 495 9.92 -25.50 3.27
C ALA A 495 9.74 -26.48 4.45
N SER A 496 10.09 -27.75 4.26
CA SER A 496 10.10 -28.74 5.33
C SER A 496 11.11 -28.39 6.43
N ALA A 497 12.34 -28.01 6.04
CA ALA A 497 13.36 -27.55 6.98
C ALA A 497 12.90 -26.31 7.77
N ARG A 498 12.23 -25.34 7.11
CA ARG A 498 11.61 -24.19 7.77
C ARG A 498 10.58 -24.60 8.83
N SER A 499 9.70 -25.53 8.49
CA SER A 499 8.63 -25.99 9.37
C SER A 499 9.15 -26.78 10.57
N LEU A 500 10.27 -27.49 10.40
CA LEU A 500 10.90 -28.32 11.41
C LEU A 500 11.91 -27.56 12.28
N LEU A 501 12.39 -26.40 11.85
CA LEU A 501 13.46 -25.63 12.53
C LEU A 501 13.15 -25.38 14.02
N THR A 502 11.90 -25.11 14.33
CA THR A 502 11.45 -24.84 15.71
C THR A 502 11.05 -26.10 16.47
N GLN A 503 11.21 -27.29 15.87
CA GLN A 503 10.81 -28.55 16.46
C GLN A 503 9.36 -28.51 17.01
N PRO A 504 8.34 -28.30 16.17
CA PRO A 504 6.97 -28.06 16.63
C PRO A 504 6.39 -29.31 17.34
N GLU A 505 5.51 -29.07 18.32
CA GLU A 505 4.77 -30.16 19.01
C GLU A 505 3.75 -30.82 18.06
N LEU A 506 3.12 -30.04 17.18
CA LEU A 506 2.19 -30.49 16.14
C LEU A 506 2.68 -30.07 14.75
N LEU A 507 2.90 -31.05 13.88
CA LEU A 507 3.29 -30.81 12.49
C LEU A 507 2.14 -31.20 11.56
N LEU A 508 1.62 -30.21 10.83
CA LEU A 508 0.54 -30.35 9.86
C LEU A 508 1.14 -30.33 8.45
N ILE A 509 0.97 -31.40 7.68
CA ILE A 509 1.59 -31.57 6.35
C ILE A 509 0.51 -31.75 5.29
N ASP A 510 0.42 -30.83 4.35
CA ASP A 510 -0.55 -30.89 3.24
C ASP A 510 0.14 -31.41 1.98
N ASP A 511 0.05 -32.72 1.73
CA ASP A 511 0.56 -33.44 0.57
C ASP A 511 2.04 -33.17 0.21
N LEU A 512 2.93 -33.74 0.98
CA LEU A 512 4.37 -33.69 0.73
C LEU A 512 4.80 -34.42 -0.55
N SER A 513 4.02 -35.43 -0.92
CA SER A 513 4.39 -36.44 -1.92
C SER A 513 4.38 -35.93 -3.37
N SER A 514 3.77 -34.78 -3.66
CA SER A 514 3.60 -34.31 -5.03
C SER A 514 4.91 -33.83 -5.69
N ALA A 515 5.94 -33.53 -4.91
CA ALA A 515 7.20 -32.95 -5.38
C ALA A 515 8.46 -33.75 -5.05
N LEU A 516 8.34 -34.85 -4.28
CA LEU A 516 9.46 -35.72 -3.89
C LEU A 516 9.42 -37.06 -4.65
N ASP A 517 10.61 -37.57 -4.96
CA ASP A 517 10.74 -38.98 -5.39
C ASP A 517 10.49 -39.94 -4.22
N VAL A 518 10.21 -41.21 -4.56
CA VAL A 518 9.77 -42.20 -3.58
C VAL A 518 10.84 -42.51 -2.50
N ALA A 519 12.12 -42.46 -2.87
CA ALA A 519 13.20 -42.76 -1.94
C ALA A 519 13.39 -41.63 -0.92
N THR A 520 13.42 -40.39 -1.41
CA THR A 520 13.51 -39.18 -0.57
C THR A 520 12.30 -39.01 0.35
N GLU A 521 11.11 -39.30 -0.15
CA GLU A 521 9.90 -39.26 0.66
C GLU A 521 9.95 -40.32 1.79
N LEU A 522 10.36 -41.56 1.51
CA LEU A 522 10.49 -42.61 2.50
C LEU A 522 11.52 -42.23 3.58
N GLU A 523 12.64 -41.68 3.17
CA GLU A 523 13.69 -41.24 4.09
C GLU A 523 13.19 -40.12 5.02
N LEU A 524 12.47 -39.14 4.48
CA LEU A 524 11.89 -38.06 5.26
C LEU A 524 10.86 -38.59 6.28
N TRP A 525 9.87 -39.39 5.85
CA TRP A 525 8.89 -39.98 6.77
C TRP A 525 9.52 -40.85 7.85
N THR A 526 10.52 -41.65 7.48
CA THR A 526 11.25 -42.51 8.42
C THR A 526 12.04 -41.67 9.42
N SER A 527 12.67 -40.59 8.99
CA SER A 527 13.42 -39.66 9.83
C SER A 527 12.51 -38.92 10.82
N LEU A 528 11.37 -38.39 10.34
CA LEU A 528 10.36 -37.74 11.19
C LEU A 528 9.80 -38.73 12.25
N ARG A 529 9.48 -39.96 11.85
CA ARG A 529 8.96 -40.98 12.75
C ARG A 529 9.99 -41.38 13.80
N ARG A 530 11.26 -41.54 13.41
CA ARG A 530 12.36 -41.95 14.31
C ARG A 530 12.63 -40.89 15.38
N GLN A 531 12.49 -39.63 15.06
CA GLN A 531 12.64 -38.57 16.07
C GLN A 531 11.56 -38.61 17.15
N GLY A 532 10.32 -38.97 16.82
CA GLY A 532 9.22 -39.14 17.78
C GLY A 532 8.90 -37.89 18.61
N ARG A 533 9.37 -36.70 18.19
CA ARG A 533 9.26 -35.44 18.94
C ARG A 533 7.96 -34.69 18.67
N SER A 534 7.43 -34.81 17.45
CA SER A 534 6.23 -34.09 17.03
C SER A 534 5.06 -35.05 16.81
N THR A 535 3.85 -34.61 17.15
CA THR A 535 2.61 -35.19 16.64
C THR A 535 2.45 -34.82 15.19
N ILE A 536 2.18 -35.73 14.29
CA ILE A 536 2.10 -35.49 12.86
C ILE A 536 0.69 -35.75 12.35
N ILE A 537 0.10 -34.79 11.63
CA ILE A 537 -1.13 -34.99 10.85
C ILE A 537 -0.79 -34.67 9.39
N ALA A 538 -0.78 -35.68 8.54
CA ALA A 538 -0.38 -35.53 7.15
C ALA A 538 -1.49 -35.92 6.18
N VAL A 539 -1.71 -35.12 5.16
CA VAL A 539 -2.48 -35.52 3.97
C VAL A 539 -1.55 -36.30 3.05
N SER A 540 -1.93 -37.52 2.71
CA SER A 540 -1.21 -38.31 1.71
C SER A 540 -2.14 -39.27 0.96
N HIS A 541 -1.74 -39.60 -0.27
CA HIS A 541 -2.36 -40.65 -1.10
C HIS A 541 -1.43 -41.82 -1.35
N ARG A 542 -0.22 -41.80 -0.78
CA ARG A 542 0.80 -42.79 -1.01
C ARG A 542 0.79 -43.87 0.07
N ARG A 543 0.95 -45.12 -0.37
CA ARG A 543 0.97 -46.30 0.51
C ARG A 543 2.04 -46.25 1.59
N LEU A 544 3.20 -45.66 1.28
CA LEU A 544 4.30 -45.46 2.22
C LEU A 544 3.90 -44.70 3.49
N ALA A 545 3.11 -43.64 3.34
CA ALA A 545 2.62 -42.85 4.47
C ALA A 545 1.62 -43.69 5.31
N PHE A 546 0.77 -44.49 4.66
CA PHE A 546 -0.20 -45.35 5.34
C PHE A 546 0.50 -46.47 6.17
N ASP A 547 1.57 -47.05 5.62
CA ASP A 547 2.31 -48.13 6.28
C ASP A 547 3.06 -47.65 7.55
N LEU A 548 3.36 -46.36 7.65
CA LEU A 548 4.04 -45.73 8.79
C LEU A 548 3.07 -45.06 9.78
N ALA A 549 1.81 -44.85 9.41
CA ALA A 549 0.80 -44.18 10.22
C ALA A 549 0.33 -45.06 11.40
N ASP A 550 0.07 -44.43 12.55
CA ASP A 550 -0.62 -45.10 13.67
C ASP A 550 -2.12 -45.22 13.37
N GLU A 551 -2.68 -44.27 12.61
CA GLU A 551 -4.08 -44.24 12.22
C GLU A 551 -4.25 -43.57 10.85
N VAL A 552 -5.17 -44.10 10.05
CA VAL A 552 -5.54 -43.54 8.74
C VAL A 552 -7.00 -43.10 8.77
N ILE A 553 -7.24 -41.82 8.55
CA ILE A 553 -8.56 -41.20 8.56
C ILE A 553 -8.99 -40.95 7.13
N THR A 554 -10.18 -41.41 6.74
CA THR A 554 -10.73 -41.13 5.42
C THR A 554 -11.75 -40.01 5.48
N LEU A 555 -11.58 -38.99 4.65
CA LEU A 555 -12.55 -37.92 4.48
C LEU A 555 -13.38 -38.12 3.21
N ARG A 556 -14.69 -37.99 3.34
CA ARG A 556 -15.63 -37.98 2.22
C ARG A 556 -16.66 -36.85 2.45
N ASP A 557 -16.86 -35.98 1.46
CA ASP A 557 -17.82 -34.88 1.51
C ASP A 557 -17.70 -34.00 2.77
N GLY A 558 -16.48 -33.80 3.23
CA GLY A 558 -16.16 -33.00 4.42
C GLY A 558 -16.41 -33.68 5.75
N ARG A 559 -16.66 -34.99 5.79
CA ARG A 559 -16.89 -35.79 7.02
C ARG A 559 -15.92 -36.98 7.11
N ILE A 560 -15.65 -37.41 8.31
CA ILE A 560 -14.91 -38.65 8.55
C ILE A 560 -15.82 -39.86 8.29
N VAL A 561 -15.29 -40.86 7.58
CA VAL A 561 -15.97 -42.15 7.26
C VAL A 561 -15.20 -43.33 7.76
#